data_23322780690434e81082bf1cf9ddb7b5
#
_entry.id   23322780690434e81082bf1cf9ddb7b5
#
_cell.length_a   1.000
_cell.length_b   1.000
_cell.length_c   1.000
_cell.angle_alpha   90.00
_cell.angle_beta   90.00
_cell.angle_gamma   90.00
#
_symmetry.space_group_name_H-M   'P 1'
#
loop_
_entity.id
_entity.type
_entity.pdbx_description
1 polymer ?
#
loop_
_entity_poly.entity_id
_entity_poly.type
_entity_poly.pdbx_seq_one_letter_code
_entity_poly.pdbx_strand_id
1 'polypeptide(L)'
;MQTVKELPPNQREYDFVIVGGGTAGCCVASRLAESLPEARILVIEGGSNDLGRDDLHDLKGQVDNWGGNADYKYSSVPQLNGNSFIHHPRGKILGGCSNINGCISFRPLEYDIRKWQEAGAKGWTFGEFVRLVNKLPVKLNPVVEKYQNPVDVKLIETTVKAFGIPQTTSFNNEIVRSGNLKPSTGFMTIAYNTDNCYRNSASIAYIHPILKGEVERPNLTILTDAWVHRLEIAGNIVTGASLSLESGANITVTSRVETIVCAGAFDSPRLLLLSGLGPRKQLEALSIPVKADLPGVGENLMDHIESVMLWELKDPIPPQSVEYSDLAFFLRREEPNANDDDGDIMDAMFHVFSLGFDANTARHGWKAPANTYSLMPNVPRPRSRGRLYLTSNDPSVRPAIDFRYLTDQDNYDLRTILFQLKAGRKIAQTSPFKDLVKREIAPGPEIQTDEELAAYARKTHGTVFHPCGTVKMGDIHNDPMAVLDPQLKVKGIRGLRVIDASVFPQITSINPMITVYAVAEKGAEMIIADYRTSANIHPHL
;
A
#
# COMPACT_ATOMS: atom_id res chain seq x y z
N MET A 1 -27.56 2.58 -8.71
CA MET A 1 -26.77 1.77 -9.65
C MET A 1 -26.39 0.47 -8.97
N GLN A 2 -26.26 -0.64 -9.67
CA GLN A 2 -25.76 -1.91 -9.07
C GLN A 2 -24.47 -2.31 -9.79
N THR A 3 -23.58 -3.03 -9.11
CA THR A 3 -22.48 -3.72 -9.78
C THR A 3 -23.05 -4.83 -10.67
N VAL A 4 -22.36 -5.14 -11.77
CA VAL A 4 -22.74 -6.21 -12.67
C VAL A 4 -21.73 -7.36 -12.60
N LYS A 5 -22.15 -8.60 -12.85
CA LYS A 5 -21.28 -9.78 -12.94
C LYS A 5 -21.09 -10.26 -14.38
N GLU A 6 -21.84 -9.70 -15.32
CA GLU A 6 -21.79 -10.03 -16.75
C GLU A 6 -21.94 -8.77 -17.60
N LEU A 7 -21.37 -8.82 -18.80
CA LEU A 7 -21.51 -7.78 -19.82
C LEU A 7 -22.16 -8.40 -21.07
N PRO A 8 -23.31 -7.89 -21.52
CA PRO A 8 -23.89 -8.31 -22.79
C PRO A 8 -22.90 -8.10 -23.95
N PRO A 9 -22.93 -8.97 -25.00
CA PRO A 9 -22.01 -8.86 -26.14
C PRO A 9 -21.99 -7.48 -26.83
N ASN A 10 -23.12 -6.77 -26.85
CA ASN A 10 -23.26 -5.43 -27.42
C ASN A 10 -22.85 -4.29 -26.46
N GLN A 11 -22.37 -4.61 -25.26
CA GLN A 11 -21.94 -3.65 -24.24
C GLN A 11 -20.49 -3.92 -23.78
N ARG A 12 -19.59 -4.25 -24.69
CA ARG A 12 -18.19 -4.56 -24.39
C ARG A 12 -17.20 -3.52 -24.93
N GLU A 13 -17.70 -2.39 -25.35
CA GLU A 13 -16.89 -1.26 -25.82
C GLU A 13 -17.09 -0.05 -24.89
N TYR A 14 -15.97 0.52 -24.41
CA TYR A 14 -15.92 1.64 -23.51
C TYR A 14 -14.87 2.65 -23.97
N ASP A 15 -14.95 3.88 -23.51
CA ASP A 15 -13.89 4.87 -23.73
C ASP A 15 -12.71 4.56 -22.83
N PHE A 16 -12.99 4.30 -21.55
CA PHE A 16 -11.98 3.95 -20.56
C PHE A 16 -12.28 2.59 -19.91
N VAL A 17 -11.24 1.74 -19.84
CA VAL A 17 -11.28 0.46 -19.13
C VAL A 17 -10.29 0.53 -17.97
N ILE A 18 -10.77 0.46 -16.73
CA ILE A 18 -9.99 0.48 -15.51
C ILE A 18 -9.88 -0.95 -14.99
N VAL A 19 -8.67 -1.48 -14.93
CA VAL A 19 -8.39 -2.82 -14.44
C VAL A 19 -7.98 -2.76 -12.97
N GLY A 20 -8.86 -3.23 -12.10
CA GLY A 20 -8.75 -3.19 -10.64
C GLY A 20 -9.61 -2.08 -10.02
N GLY A 21 -10.59 -2.47 -9.23
CA GLY A 21 -11.46 -1.61 -8.41
C GLY A 21 -10.92 -1.39 -7.00
N GLY A 22 -9.59 -1.37 -6.83
CA GLY A 22 -8.93 -1.14 -5.55
C GLY A 22 -8.88 0.33 -5.13
N THR A 23 -7.96 0.65 -4.21
CA THR A 23 -7.77 2.00 -3.65
C THR A 23 -7.65 3.07 -4.73
N ALA A 24 -6.79 2.85 -5.72
CA ALA A 24 -6.61 3.80 -6.82
C ALA A 24 -7.75 3.74 -7.84
N GLY A 25 -8.18 2.53 -8.23
CA GLY A 25 -9.19 2.34 -9.27
C GLY A 25 -10.54 2.95 -8.92
N CYS A 26 -10.99 2.85 -7.67
CA CYS A 26 -12.21 3.53 -7.19
C CYS A 26 -12.13 5.05 -7.34
N CYS A 27 -10.98 5.63 -6.99
CA CYS A 27 -10.74 7.07 -7.13
C CYS A 27 -10.75 7.50 -8.61
N VAL A 28 -9.95 6.85 -9.46
CA VAL A 28 -9.87 7.15 -10.90
C VAL A 28 -11.25 7.02 -11.55
N ALA A 29 -11.97 5.93 -11.28
CA ALA A 29 -13.30 5.67 -11.85
C ALA A 29 -14.29 6.78 -11.49
N SER A 30 -14.37 7.14 -10.21
CA SER A 30 -15.28 8.19 -9.73
C SER A 30 -14.96 9.54 -10.37
N ARG A 31 -13.67 9.92 -10.44
CA ARG A 31 -13.25 11.20 -11.02
C ARG A 31 -13.47 11.29 -12.52
N LEU A 32 -13.20 10.22 -13.25
CA LEU A 32 -13.49 10.19 -14.69
C LEU A 32 -15.00 10.26 -14.94
N ALA A 33 -15.81 9.47 -14.20
CA ALA A 33 -17.25 9.48 -14.36
C ALA A 33 -17.89 10.84 -14.03
N GLU A 34 -17.32 11.56 -13.05
CA GLU A 34 -17.74 12.90 -12.68
C GLU A 34 -17.40 13.93 -13.76
N SER A 35 -16.17 13.89 -14.27
CA SER A 35 -15.61 14.96 -15.11
C SER A 35 -15.87 14.78 -16.60
N LEU A 36 -16.22 13.57 -17.03
CA LEU A 36 -16.43 13.17 -18.42
C LEU A 36 -17.77 12.43 -18.56
N PRO A 37 -18.91 13.11 -18.39
CA PRO A 37 -20.23 12.47 -18.37
C PRO A 37 -20.60 11.81 -19.71
N GLU A 38 -19.99 12.23 -20.82
CA GLU A 38 -20.15 11.66 -22.16
C GLU A 38 -19.35 10.38 -22.39
N ALA A 39 -18.28 10.14 -21.61
CA ALA A 39 -17.42 8.99 -21.77
C ALA A 39 -17.98 7.76 -21.03
N ARG A 40 -17.94 6.60 -21.68
CA ARG A 40 -18.31 5.31 -21.07
C ARG A 40 -17.13 4.72 -20.34
N ILE A 41 -17.28 4.41 -19.06
CA ILE A 41 -16.22 3.94 -18.18
C ILE A 41 -16.59 2.56 -17.64
N LEU A 42 -15.65 1.61 -17.74
CA LEU A 42 -15.75 0.29 -17.14
C LEU A 42 -14.67 0.11 -16.07
N VAL A 43 -15.07 -0.32 -14.88
CA VAL A 43 -14.17 -0.89 -13.87
C VAL A 43 -14.31 -2.40 -13.88
N ILE A 44 -13.17 -3.12 -13.86
CA ILE A 44 -13.12 -4.59 -13.75
C ILE A 44 -12.43 -4.93 -12.45
N GLU A 45 -13.17 -5.53 -11.51
CA GLU A 45 -12.66 -5.96 -10.21
C GLU A 45 -12.71 -7.48 -10.07
N GLY A 46 -11.59 -8.08 -9.62
CA GLY A 46 -11.48 -9.53 -9.44
C GLY A 46 -12.20 -10.06 -8.20
N GLY A 47 -12.52 -9.20 -7.25
CA GLY A 47 -13.31 -9.51 -6.07
C GLY A 47 -14.77 -9.10 -6.19
N SER A 48 -15.54 -9.39 -5.14
CA SER A 48 -16.96 -9.04 -5.06
C SER A 48 -17.17 -7.57 -4.64
N ASN A 49 -18.44 -7.14 -4.68
CA ASN A 49 -18.86 -5.86 -4.12
C ASN A 49 -18.80 -5.89 -2.59
N ASP A 50 -18.34 -4.81 -1.97
CA ASP A 50 -18.24 -4.66 -0.52
C ASP A 50 -19.45 -3.99 0.14
N LEU A 51 -20.43 -3.54 -0.63
CA LEU A 51 -21.62 -2.89 -0.08
C LEU A 51 -22.40 -3.86 0.83
N GLY A 52 -22.58 -3.47 2.11
CA GLY A 52 -23.24 -4.30 3.11
C GLY A 52 -22.33 -5.33 3.80
N ARG A 53 -21.01 -5.27 3.60
CA ARG A 53 -20.02 -6.13 4.23
C ARG A 53 -19.51 -5.48 5.54
N ASP A 54 -20.37 -5.46 6.57
CA ASP A 54 -20.02 -4.89 7.89
C ASP A 54 -18.83 -5.58 8.53
N ASP A 55 -18.63 -6.87 8.25
CA ASP A 55 -17.46 -7.65 8.67
C ASP A 55 -16.14 -7.11 8.13
N LEU A 56 -16.14 -6.49 6.94
CA LEU A 56 -14.99 -5.82 6.36
C LEU A 56 -14.89 -4.35 6.81
N HIS A 57 -16.03 -3.71 7.08
CA HIS A 57 -16.07 -2.29 7.39
C HIS A 57 -15.66 -2.00 8.85
N ASP A 58 -15.87 -2.92 9.78
CA ASP A 58 -15.37 -2.80 11.15
C ASP A 58 -13.84 -2.91 11.17
N LEU A 59 -13.16 -1.84 11.60
CA LEU A 59 -11.70 -1.81 11.68
C LEU A 59 -11.14 -2.79 12.71
N LYS A 60 -11.86 -3.11 13.76
CA LYS A 60 -11.43 -4.08 14.78
C LYS A 60 -11.32 -5.51 14.23
N GLY A 61 -12.14 -5.84 13.22
CA GLY A 61 -12.11 -7.13 12.55
C GLY A 61 -11.06 -7.28 11.44
N GLN A 62 -10.20 -6.27 11.21
CA GLN A 62 -9.30 -6.26 10.04
C GLN A 62 -8.39 -7.49 9.97
N VAL A 63 -7.84 -7.94 11.09
CA VAL A 63 -6.91 -9.08 11.13
C VAL A 63 -7.63 -10.39 10.81
N ASP A 64 -8.90 -10.53 11.20
CA ASP A 64 -9.71 -11.72 10.95
C ASP A 64 -10.04 -11.89 9.45
N ASN A 65 -9.97 -10.82 8.68
CA ASN A 65 -10.20 -10.85 7.23
C ASN A 65 -8.98 -11.35 6.43
N TRP A 66 -7.79 -11.40 7.03
CA TRP A 66 -6.59 -11.90 6.36
C TRP A 66 -6.67 -13.42 6.17
N GLY A 67 -6.36 -13.88 4.95
CA GLY A 67 -6.54 -15.28 4.56
C GLY A 67 -8.00 -15.69 4.32
N GLY A 68 -8.97 -14.77 4.47
CA GLY A 68 -10.39 -14.95 4.18
C GLY A 68 -10.74 -14.90 2.69
N ASN A 69 -12.04 -14.75 2.38
CA ASN A 69 -12.53 -14.70 1.00
C ASN A 69 -12.24 -13.36 0.30
N ALA A 70 -12.05 -12.29 1.08
CA ALA A 70 -11.70 -10.96 0.57
C ALA A 70 -10.17 -10.75 0.41
N ASP A 71 -9.38 -11.82 0.44
CA ASP A 71 -7.93 -11.79 0.33
C ASP A 71 -7.44 -12.67 -0.83
N TYR A 72 -6.57 -12.12 -1.67
CA TYR A 72 -5.87 -12.88 -2.72
C TYR A 72 -4.86 -13.88 -2.16
N LYS A 73 -4.48 -13.82 -0.89
CA LYS A 73 -3.59 -14.77 -0.18
C LYS A 73 -2.22 -14.93 -0.86
N TYR A 74 -1.59 -13.81 -1.19
CA TYR A 74 -0.21 -13.83 -1.69
C TYR A 74 0.77 -14.20 -0.58
N SER A 75 1.88 -14.81 -0.96
CA SER A 75 3.02 -15.08 -0.08
C SER A 75 4.32 -14.81 -0.84
N SER A 76 5.34 -14.39 -0.11
CA SER A 76 6.68 -14.29 -0.68
C SER A 76 7.26 -15.65 -1.00
N VAL A 77 8.24 -15.70 -1.91
CA VAL A 77 9.15 -16.86 -1.98
C VAL A 77 10.00 -16.92 -0.69
N PRO A 78 10.64 -18.07 -0.38
CA PRO A 78 11.53 -18.16 0.78
C PRO A 78 12.58 -17.05 0.76
N GLN A 79 12.69 -16.31 1.86
CA GLN A 79 13.63 -15.21 1.98
C GLN A 79 15.02 -15.68 2.42
N LEU A 80 16.07 -15.10 1.86
CA LEU A 80 17.46 -15.53 2.05
C LEU A 80 17.91 -15.50 3.53
N ASN A 81 17.40 -14.54 4.30
CA ASN A 81 17.84 -14.28 5.67
C ASN A 81 16.93 -14.91 6.75
N GLY A 82 16.26 -16.01 6.47
CA GLY A 82 15.73 -16.90 7.50
C GLY A 82 14.21 -16.98 7.62
N ASN A 83 13.43 -16.01 7.19
CA ASN A 83 11.99 -16.17 7.18
C ASN A 83 11.54 -16.87 5.88
N SER A 84 10.95 -18.05 6.01
CA SER A 84 10.69 -18.91 4.85
C SER A 84 9.58 -18.39 3.95
N PHE A 85 8.45 -17.95 4.54
CA PHE A 85 7.30 -17.44 3.82
C PHE A 85 6.66 -16.31 4.62
N ILE A 86 6.46 -15.18 3.96
CA ILE A 86 5.76 -14.04 4.55
C ILE A 86 4.44 -13.89 3.80
N HIS A 87 3.35 -13.98 4.54
CA HIS A 87 2.01 -13.78 4.01
C HIS A 87 1.76 -12.31 3.72
N HIS A 88 1.20 -12.03 2.53
CA HIS A 88 0.89 -10.68 2.06
C HIS A 88 -0.57 -10.60 1.66
N PRO A 89 -1.51 -10.34 2.58
CA PRO A 89 -2.91 -10.13 2.25
C PRO A 89 -3.07 -8.96 1.29
N ARG A 90 -3.81 -9.20 0.20
CA ARG A 90 -4.21 -8.18 -0.79
C ARG A 90 -5.70 -8.26 -1.03
N GLY A 91 -6.38 -7.12 -0.94
CA GLY A 91 -7.83 -7.07 -1.02
C GLY A 91 -8.39 -7.60 -2.34
N LYS A 92 -9.18 -8.68 -2.27
CA LYS A 92 -9.97 -9.27 -3.35
C LYS A 92 -11.43 -8.82 -3.17
N ILE A 93 -11.65 -7.53 -3.33
CA ILE A 93 -12.93 -6.88 -3.03
C ILE A 93 -12.93 -5.49 -3.65
N LEU A 94 -14.07 -4.95 -4.03
CA LEU A 94 -14.19 -3.55 -4.43
C LEU A 94 -13.67 -2.66 -3.28
N GLY A 95 -12.85 -1.65 -3.60
CA GLY A 95 -12.06 -0.91 -2.62
C GLY A 95 -10.67 -1.50 -2.34
N GLY A 96 -10.42 -2.76 -2.73
CA GLY A 96 -9.11 -3.42 -2.62
C GLY A 96 -8.54 -3.41 -1.21
N CYS A 97 -7.22 -3.12 -1.11
CA CYS A 97 -6.53 -3.12 0.19
C CYS A 97 -7.07 -2.10 1.19
N SER A 98 -7.74 -1.01 0.77
CA SER A 98 -8.36 -0.07 1.70
C SER A 98 -9.55 -0.68 2.48
N ASN A 99 -10.04 -1.85 2.06
CA ASN A 99 -11.08 -2.61 2.77
C ASN A 99 -10.55 -3.68 3.72
N ILE A 100 -9.22 -3.92 3.74
CA ILE A 100 -8.63 -4.94 4.62
C ILE A 100 -7.42 -4.44 5.42
N ASN A 101 -7.02 -3.17 5.28
CA ASN A 101 -5.93 -2.55 6.04
C ASN A 101 -6.45 -1.78 7.27
N GLY A 102 -5.55 -1.28 8.12
CA GLY A 102 -5.87 -0.46 9.29
C GLY A 102 -6.28 0.98 8.99
N CYS A 103 -6.34 1.38 7.74
CA CYS A 103 -6.69 2.75 7.34
C CYS A 103 -5.81 3.86 7.96
N ILE A 104 -4.62 3.51 8.44
CA ILE A 104 -3.64 4.45 8.98
C ILE A 104 -3.26 5.47 7.89
N SER A 105 -3.37 6.75 8.22
CA SER A 105 -3.41 7.82 7.23
C SER A 105 -2.36 8.89 7.51
N PHE A 106 -1.19 8.75 6.89
CA PHE A 106 -0.13 9.77 6.90
C PHE A 106 -0.02 10.45 5.54
N ARG A 107 0.26 11.74 5.53
CA ARG A 107 0.69 12.47 4.33
C ARG A 107 2.14 12.12 4.01
N PRO A 108 2.53 12.02 2.72
CA PRO A 108 3.93 11.79 2.38
C PRO A 108 4.81 12.95 2.85
N LEU A 109 6.06 12.65 3.17
CA LEU A 109 7.04 13.68 3.55
C LEU A 109 7.56 14.41 2.31
N GLU A 110 7.94 15.69 2.46
CA GLU A 110 8.62 16.45 1.40
C GLU A 110 9.90 15.75 0.95
N TYR A 111 10.63 15.15 1.89
CA TYR A 111 11.80 14.30 1.61
C TYR A 111 11.49 13.21 0.59
N ASP A 112 10.40 12.45 0.80
CA ASP A 112 10.02 11.34 -0.09
C ASP A 112 9.71 11.86 -1.49
N ILE A 113 8.98 12.95 -1.58
CA ILE A 113 8.58 13.54 -2.86
C ILE A 113 9.77 14.17 -3.59
N ARG A 114 10.72 14.77 -2.86
CA ARG A 114 12.00 15.23 -3.43
C ARG A 114 12.76 14.06 -4.04
N LYS A 115 12.83 12.90 -3.34
CA LYS A 115 13.46 11.69 -3.88
C LYS A 115 12.75 11.16 -5.13
N TRP A 116 11.43 11.30 -5.23
CA TRP A 116 10.70 10.98 -6.46
C TRP A 116 11.11 11.89 -7.62
N GLN A 117 11.26 13.20 -7.37
CA GLN A 117 11.72 14.15 -8.39
C GLN A 117 13.16 13.85 -8.85
N GLU A 118 14.05 13.54 -7.90
CA GLU A 118 15.42 13.11 -8.19
C GLU A 118 15.45 11.83 -9.06
N ALA A 119 14.50 10.91 -8.86
CA ALA A 119 14.31 9.72 -9.69
C ALA A 119 13.62 10.01 -11.04
N GLY A 120 13.38 11.26 -11.39
CA GLY A 120 12.80 11.67 -12.67
C GLY A 120 11.29 11.89 -12.69
N ALA A 121 10.59 11.78 -11.57
CA ALA A 121 9.15 12.06 -11.47
C ALA A 121 8.86 13.57 -11.49
N LYS A 122 9.16 14.23 -12.60
CA LYS A 122 8.98 15.68 -12.78
C LYS A 122 7.51 16.08 -12.64
N GLY A 123 7.27 17.20 -11.92
CA GLY A 123 5.91 17.72 -11.69
C GLY A 123 5.17 17.05 -10.51
N TRP A 124 5.79 16.07 -9.85
CA TRP A 124 5.32 15.53 -8.58
C TRP A 124 5.99 16.31 -7.45
N THR A 125 5.33 17.32 -6.92
CA THR A 125 5.87 18.20 -5.86
C THR A 125 5.14 18.00 -4.54
N PHE A 126 5.78 18.31 -3.43
CA PHE A 126 5.15 18.22 -2.10
C PHE A 126 3.87 19.08 -2.01
N GLY A 127 3.92 20.33 -2.52
CA GLY A 127 2.74 21.20 -2.58
C GLY A 127 1.58 20.60 -3.36
N GLU A 128 1.88 19.86 -4.43
CA GLU A 128 0.87 19.13 -5.21
C GLU A 128 0.24 17.99 -4.38
N PHE A 129 1.03 17.22 -3.65
CA PHE A 129 0.50 16.21 -2.74
C PHE A 129 -0.38 16.80 -1.63
N VAL A 130 0.03 17.93 -1.05
CA VAL A 130 -0.79 18.65 -0.06
C VAL A 130 -2.14 19.06 -0.67
N ARG A 131 -2.13 19.63 -1.89
CA ARG A 131 -3.35 20.01 -2.63
C ARG A 131 -4.29 18.83 -2.86
N LEU A 132 -3.74 17.72 -3.36
CA LEU A 132 -4.51 16.52 -3.70
C LEU A 132 -5.11 15.88 -2.46
N VAL A 133 -4.32 15.70 -1.40
CA VAL A 133 -4.80 15.09 -0.13
C VAL A 133 -5.91 15.94 0.51
N ASN A 134 -5.87 17.28 0.38
CA ASN A 134 -6.94 18.15 0.90
C ASN A 134 -8.27 18.01 0.14
N LYS A 135 -8.28 17.42 -1.06
CA LYS A 135 -9.47 17.19 -1.88
C LYS A 135 -10.11 15.81 -1.69
N LEU A 136 -9.44 14.90 -0.98
CA LEU A 136 -9.95 13.55 -0.81
C LEU A 136 -11.31 13.56 -0.10
N PRO A 137 -12.30 12.80 -0.60
CA PRO A 137 -13.57 12.61 0.11
C PRO A 137 -13.43 11.64 1.30
N VAL A 138 -12.26 11.05 1.48
CA VAL A 138 -11.95 10.13 2.57
C VAL A 138 -11.92 10.89 3.91
N LYS A 139 -12.67 10.39 4.89
CA LYS A 139 -12.76 10.99 6.23
C LYS A 139 -11.52 10.64 7.05
N LEU A 140 -10.58 11.55 7.15
CA LEU A 140 -9.35 11.42 7.92
C LEU A 140 -9.58 12.00 9.32
N ASN A 141 -9.69 11.15 10.34
CA ASN A 141 -10.00 11.57 11.70
C ASN A 141 -8.87 11.19 12.67
N PRO A 142 -8.55 12.04 13.66
CA PRO A 142 -7.70 11.65 14.77
C PRO A 142 -8.41 10.56 15.59
N VAL A 143 -7.64 9.76 16.33
CA VAL A 143 -8.22 8.86 17.34
C VAL A 143 -8.86 9.70 18.44
N VAL A 144 -10.20 9.70 18.48
CA VAL A 144 -10.96 10.49 19.47
C VAL A 144 -10.84 9.89 20.87
N GLU A 145 -10.97 10.73 21.90
CA GLU A 145 -10.69 10.39 23.32
C GLU A 145 -11.35 9.08 23.79
N LYS A 146 -12.61 8.83 23.40
CA LYS A 146 -13.34 7.60 23.80
C LYS A 146 -12.70 6.30 23.31
N TYR A 147 -11.82 6.37 22.29
CA TYR A 147 -11.09 5.23 21.74
C TYR A 147 -9.61 5.20 22.12
N GLN A 148 -9.10 6.20 22.83
CA GLN A 148 -7.72 6.22 23.30
C GLN A 148 -7.52 5.20 24.42
N ASN A 149 -6.70 4.18 24.15
CA ASN A 149 -6.41 3.14 25.12
C ASN A 149 -5.58 3.71 26.28
N PRO A 150 -5.96 3.46 27.56
CA PRO A 150 -5.16 3.92 28.71
C PRO A 150 -3.72 3.39 28.74
N VAL A 151 -3.46 2.22 28.16
CA VAL A 151 -2.10 1.68 28.03
C VAL A 151 -1.29 2.49 27.01
N ASP A 152 -1.92 2.90 25.90
CA ASP A 152 -1.29 3.74 24.87
C ASP A 152 -0.95 5.13 25.43
N VAL A 153 -1.82 5.72 26.24
CA VAL A 153 -1.53 7.00 26.92
C VAL A 153 -0.28 6.88 27.80
N LYS A 154 -0.16 5.79 28.57
CA LYS A 154 1.05 5.54 29.39
C LYS A 154 2.29 5.26 28.53
N LEU A 155 2.12 4.66 27.36
CA LEU A 155 3.22 4.46 26.44
C LEU A 155 3.70 5.79 25.85
N ILE A 156 2.81 6.72 25.50
CA ILE A 156 3.16 8.07 25.05
C ILE A 156 4.00 8.78 26.15
N GLU A 157 3.52 8.81 27.40
CA GLU A 157 4.26 9.40 28.51
C GLU A 157 5.65 8.77 28.67
N THR A 158 5.72 7.46 28.50
CA THR A 158 6.97 6.69 28.59
C THR A 158 7.93 7.05 27.47
N THR A 159 7.48 7.16 26.22
CA THR A 159 8.32 7.49 25.08
C THR A 159 8.86 8.92 25.16
N VAL A 160 8.02 9.87 25.58
CA VAL A 160 8.47 11.25 25.90
C VAL A 160 9.58 11.24 26.94
N LYS A 161 9.39 10.51 28.04
CA LYS A 161 10.37 10.43 29.14
C LYS A 161 11.65 9.71 28.74
N ALA A 162 11.54 8.59 28.03
CA ALA A 162 12.68 7.74 27.68
C ALA A 162 13.60 8.38 26.64
N PHE A 163 13.05 9.14 25.69
CA PHE A 163 13.79 9.66 24.54
C PHE A 163 13.85 11.19 24.46
N GLY A 164 13.14 11.91 25.32
CA GLY A 164 13.07 13.37 25.26
C GLY A 164 12.36 13.90 24.01
N ILE A 165 11.57 13.07 23.34
CA ILE A 165 10.81 13.45 22.14
C ILE A 165 9.48 14.11 22.52
N PRO A 166 8.97 15.05 21.71
CA PRO A 166 7.68 15.68 21.98
C PRO A 166 6.50 14.73 21.71
N GLN A 167 5.42 14.92 22.48
CA GLN A 167 4.11 14.42 22.08
C GLN A 167 3.51 15.34 21.03
N THR A 168 2.98 14.77 19.95
CA THR A 168 2.22 15.50 18.94
C THR A 168 0.73 15.24 19.04
N THR A 169 -0.07 16.25 18.70
CA THR A 169 -1.53 16.11 18.55
C THR A 169 -1.92 15.72 17.12
N SER A 170 -1.02 15.88 16.14
CA SER A 170 -1.26 15.53 14.75
C SER A 170 0.02 15.48 13.93
N PHE A 171 0.48 14.30 13.59
CA PHE A 171 1.60 14.09 12.68
C PHE A 171 1.36 14.75 11.32
N ASN A 172 0.14 14.67 10.78
CA ASN A 172 -0.21 15.25 9.47
C ASN A 172 -0.11 16.77 9.45
N ASN A 173 -0.48 17.45 10.53
CA ASN A 173 -0.32 18.90 10.63
C ASN A 173 1.16 19.31 10.72
N GLU A 174 1.97 18.51 11.40
CA GLU A 174 3.41 18.73 11.44
C GLU A 174 4.06 18.57 10.06
N ILE A 175 3.69 17.52 9.32
CA ILE A 175 4.15 17.29 7.95
C ILE A 175 3.76 18.47 7.05
N VAL A 176 2.51 18.94 7.10
CA VAL A 176 2.07 20.09 6.28
C VAL A 176 2.85 21.36 6.62
N ARG A 177 3.13 21.58 7.92
CA ARG A 177 3.80 22.79 8.40
C ARG A 177 5.30 22.82 8.08
N SER A 178 5.99 21.67 8.23
CA SER A 178 7.46 21.58 8.15
C SER A 178 7.97 20.82 6.93
N GLY A 179 7.09 20.20 6.16
CA GLY A 179 7.44 19.29 5.06
C GLY A 179 7.80 17.88 5.54
N ASN A 180 8.27 17.73 6.75
CA ASN A 180 8.86 16.48 7.24
C ASN A 180 8.38 16.13 8.65
N LEU A 181 8.78 14.97 9.13
CA LEU A 181 8.46 14.48 10.46
C LEU A 181 9.74 14.23 11.26
N LYS A 182 9.83 14.88 12.41
CA LYS A 182 10.88 14.68 13.40
C LYS A 182 10.49 13.60 14.41
N PRO A 183 11.44 13.08 15.22
CA PRO A 183 11.13 12.20 16.34
C PRO A 183 10.00 12.76 17.21
N SER A 184 8.95 11.99 17.37
CA SER A 184 7.74 12.37 18.11
C SER A 184 6.86 11.16 18.39
N THR A 185 5.88 11.30 19.27
CA THR A 185 4.92 10.26 19.65
C THR A 185 3.52 10.81 19.71
N GLY A 186 2.49 10.00 19.43
CA GLY A 186 1.09 10.43 19.51
C GLY A 186 0.12 9.46 18.87
N PHE A 187 -1.16 9.75 19.03
CA PHE A 187 -2.20 9.03 18.32
C PHE A 187 -2.19 9.38 16.83
N MET A 188 -2.49 8.39 16.00
CA MET A 188 -2.48 8.52 14.55
C MET A 188 -3.76 9.17 14.01
N THR A 189 -3.72 9.54 12.75
CA THR A 189 -4.91 9.83 11.94
C THR A 189 -5.30 8.56 11.20
N ILE A 190 -6.57 8.19 11.25
CA ILE A 190 -7.13 6.98 10.64
C ILE A 190 -8.28 7.39 9.72
N ALA A 191 -8.46 6.68 8.62
CA ALA A 191 -9.60 6.89 7.73
C ALA A 191 -10.80 6.09 8.24
N TYR A 192 -11.60 6.69 9.14
CA TYR A 192 -12.71 6.02 9.81
C TYR A 192 -13.86 6.97 10.16
N ASN A 193 -15.00 6.38 10.52
CA ASN A 193 -16.15 7.09 11.10
C ASN A 193 -16.01 7.08 12.62
N THR A 194 -16.00 8.26 13.23
CA THR A 194 -15.82 8.43 14.68
C THR A 194 -16.96 7.89 15.54
N ASP A 195 -18.12 7.61 14.96
CA ASP A 195 -19.28 7.11 15.71
C ASP A 195 -19.23 5.61 15.98
N ASN A 196 -18.74 4.82 14.99
CA ASN A 196 -18.83 3.36 15.00
C ASN A 196 -17.52 2.61 14.67
N CYS A 197 -16.39 3.29 14.50
CA CYS A 197 -15.10 2.72 14.07
C CYS A 197 -15.12 2.03 12.69
N TYR A 198 -16.13 2.26 11.85
CA TYR A 198 -16.12 1.74 10.49
C TYR A 198 -15.12 2.50 9.64
N ARG A 199 -14.35 1.75 8.84
CA ARG A 199 -13.38 2.32 7.90
C ARG A 199 -14.03 3.28 6.90
N ASN A 200 -13.28 4.25 6.43
CA ASN A 200 -13.67 5.07 5.29
C ASN A 200 -12.74 4.74 4.09
N SER A 201 -12.97 3.56 3.51
CA SER A 201 -12.19 3.01 2.40
C SER A 201 -12.46 3.72 1.07
N ALA A 202 -11.72 3.33 0.03
CA ALA A 202 -11.90 3.87 -1.32
C ALA A 202 -13.30 3.60 -1.88
N SER A 203 -13.83 2.39 -1.72
CA SER A 203 -15.20 2.07 -2.15
C SER A 203 -16.22 2.91 -1.39
N ILE A 204 -16.09 3.02 -0.06
CA ILE A 204 -17.01 3.81 0.78
C ILE A 204 -16.98 5.29 0.39
N ALA A 205 -15.79 5.86 0.15
CA ALA A 205 -15.65 7.28 -0.13
C ALA A 205 -16.02 7.67 -1.57
N TYR A 206 -15.71 6.83 -2.58
CA TYR A 206 -15.84 7.18 -3.99
C TYR A 206 -16.97 6.45 -4.71
N ILE A 207 -17.31 5.22 -4.30
CA ILE A 207 -18.20 4.33 -5.06
C ILE A 207 -19.55 4.12 -4.37
N HIS A 208 -19.59 3.95 -3.04
CA HIS A 208 -20.85 3.73 -2.33
C HIS A 208 -21.89 4.84 -2.54
N PRO A 209 -21.56 6.15 -2.61
CA PRO A 209 -22.53 7.18 -2.94
C PRO A 209 -23.20 6.94 -4.29
N ILE A 210 -22.46 6.41 -5.27
CA ILE A 210 -22.98 6.09 -6.61
C ILE A 210 -23.88 4.84 -6.55
N LEU A 211 -23.43 3.78 -5.87
CA LEU A 211 -24.19 2.53 -5.74
C LEU A 211 -25.50 2.72 -4.97
N LYS A 212 -25.51 3.60 -3.97
CA LYS A 212 -26.68 3.95 -3.17
C LYS A 212 -27.63 4.92 -3.88
N GLY A 213 -27.22 5.49 -5.03
CA GLY A 213 -28.04 6.47 -5.77
C GLY A 213 -28.01 7.88 -5.16
N GLU A 214 -27.09 8.15 -4.24
CA GLU A 214 -26.86 9.48 -3.67
C GLU A 214 -26.20 10.44 -4.68
N VAL A 215 -25.45 9.85 -5.62
CA VAL A 215 -24.80 10.53 -6.75
C VAL A 215 -25.05 9.74 -8.02
N GLU A 216 -25.54 10.42 -9.07
CA GLU A 216 -25.79 9.79 -10.37
C GLU A 216 -24.53 9.79 -11.24
N ARG A 217 -24.16 8.61 -11.74
CA ARG A 217 -23.05 8.40 -12.70
C ARG A 217 -23.47 7.30 -13.71
N PRO A 218 -24.41 7.59 -14.61
CA PRO A 218 -24.95 6.59 -15.56
C PRO A 218 -23.91 6.08 -16.56
N ASN A 219 -22.81 6.82 -16.74
CA ASN A 219 -21.69 6.51 -17.61
C ASN A 219 -20.65 5.56 -17.00
N LEU A 220 -20.80 5.15 -15.72
CA LEU A 220 -19.93 4.22 -15.03
C LEU A 220 -20.55 2.82 -14.96
N THR A 221 -19.80 1.80 -15.36
CA THR A 221 -20.13 0.38 -15.17
C THR A 221 -19.07 -0.25 -14.26
N ILE A 222 -19.47 -1.01 -13.25
CA ILE A 222 -18.56 -1.73 -12.35
C ILE A 222 -18.85 -3.22 -12.48
N LEU A 223 -17.91 -3.96 -13.09
CA LEU A 223 -17.94 -5.41 -13.25
C LEU A 223 -17.13 -6.03 -12.12
N THR A 224 -17.78 -6.81 -11.27
CA THR A 224 -17.17 -7.52 -10.14
C THR A 224 -17.02 -9.01 -10.42
N ASP A 225 -16.21 -9.70 -9.61
CA ASP A 225 -15.93 -11.13 -9.75
C ASP A 225 -15.39 -11.50 -11.15
N ALA A 226 -14.60 -10.59 -11.74
CA ALA A 226 -14.07 -10.71 -13.10
C ALA A 226 -12.53 -10.54 -13.11
N TRP A 227 -11.84 -11.54 -13.62
CA TRP A 227 -10.37 -11.62 -13.57
C TRP A 227 -9.74 -11.31 -14.92
N VAL A 228 -8.94 -10.24 -14.99
CA VAL A 228 -8.21 -9.85 -16.21
C VAL A 228 -6.95 -10.71 -16.37
N HIS A 229 -6.83 -11.32 -17.54
CA HIS A 229 -5.72 -12.20 -17.92
C HIS A 229 -4.61 -11.47 -18.64
N ARG A 230 -4.97 -10.68 -19.65
CA ARG A 230 -4.04 -9.97 -20.54
C ARG A 230 -4.64 -8.68 -21.06
N LEU A 231 -3.78 -7.76 -21.43
CA LEU A 231 -4.12 -6.60 -22.24
C LEU A 231 -4.17 -6.99 -23.72
N GLU A 232 -5.12 -6.48 -24.45
CA GLU A 232 -5.19 -6.62 -25.91
C GLU A 232 -4.32 -5.52 -26.56
N ILE A 233 -3.32 -5.93 -27.35
CA ILE A 233 -2.31 -5.01 -27.90
C ILE A 233 -2.18 -5.22 -29.41
N ALA A 234 -2.57 -4.21 -30.17
CA ALA A 234 -2.40 -4.13 -31.63
C ALA A 234 -1.21 -3.22 -31.98
N GLY A 235 -0.12 -3.82 -32.46
CA GLY A 235 1.14 -3.10 -32.66
C GLY A 235 1.70 -2.61 -31.32
N ASN A 236 1.68 -1.28 -31.10
CA ASN A 236 2.05 -0.64 -29.83
C ASN A 236 0.88 0.10 -29.15
N ILE A 237 -0.34 -0.24 -29.51
CA ILE A 237 -1.56 0.38 -28.95
C ILE A 237 -2.31 -0.65 -28.15
N VAL A 238 -2.64 -0.35 -26.88
CA VAL A 238 -3.57 -1.14 -26.08
C VAL A 238 -4.98 -0.81 -26.53
N THR A 239 -5.76 -1.84 -26.84
CA THR A 239 -7.13 -1.74 -27.36
C THR A 239 -8.18 -2.31 -26.41
N GLY A 240 -7.77 -2.80 -25.23
CA GLY A 240 -8.67 -3.37 -24.25
C GLY A 240 -8.04 -4.45 -23.39
N ALA A 241 -8.84 -5.39 -22.93
CA ALA A 241 -8.42 -6.47 -22.06
C ALA A 241 -9.26 -7.75 -22.26
N SER A 242 -8.61 -8.92 -22.10
CA SER A 242 -9.26 -10.23 -22.01
C SER A 242 -9.39 -10.64 -20.55
N LEU A 243 -10.54 -11.20 -20.19
CA LEU A 243 -10.89 -11.54 -18.82
C LEU A 243 -11.81 -12.75 -18.75
N SER A 244 -11.87 -13.40 -17.59
CA SER A 244 -12.89 -14.39 -17.23
C SER A 244 -13.89 -13.80 -16.24
N LEU A 245 -15.15 -14.17 -16.44
CA LEU A 245 -16.26 -13.88 -15.54
C LEU A 245 -16.37 -14.97 -14.46
N GLU A 246 -17.12 -14.70 -13.39
CA GLU A 246 -17.45 -15.70 -12.36
C GLU A 246 -18.11 -16.96 -12.95
N SER A 247 -18.89 -16.82 -14.02
CA SER A 247 -19.50 -17.94 -14.76
C SER A 247 -18.48 -18.86 -15.47
N GLY A 248 -17.20 -18.49 -15.51
CA GLY A 248 -16.14 -19.17 -16.26
C GLY A 248 -16.06 -18.75 -17.74
N ALA A 249 -16.94 -17.88 -18.20
CA ALA A 249 -16.91 -17.39 -19.58
C ALA A 249 -15.74 -16.42 -19.78
N ASN A 250 -14.99 -16.60 -20.86
CA ASN A 250 -13.95 -15.66 -21.29
C ASN A 250 -14.54 -14.64 -22.26
N ILE A 251 -14.28 -13.37 -21.99
CA ILE A 251 -14.71 -12.26 -22.84
C ILE A 251 -13.56 -11.29 -23.08
N THR A 252 -13.70 -10.48 -24.11
CA THR A 252 -12.82 -9.33 -24.38
C THR A 252 -13.65 -8.06 -24.32
N VAL A 253 -13.08 -7.03 -23.68
CA VAL A 253 -13.60 -5.68 -23.68
C VAL A 253 -12.66 -4.75 -24.41
N THR A 254 -13.22 -3.76 -25.11
CA THR A 254 -12.46 -2.79 -25.91
C THR A 254 -12.43 -1.44 -25.21
N SER A 255 -11.23 -0.79 -25.19
CA SER A 255 -11.07 0.61 -24.80
C SER A 255 -10.79 1.46 -26.04
N ARG A 256 -11.61 2.49 -26.30
CA ARG A 256 -11.44 3.40 -27.43
C ARG A 256 -10.39 4.47 -27.18
N VAL A 257 -10.24 4.88 -25.93
CA VAL A 257 -9.32 5.95 -25.53
C VAL A 257 -8.14 5.37 -24.77
N GLU A 258 -8.40 4.77 -23.60
CA GLU A 258 -7.30 4.30 -22.76
C GLU A 258 -7.70 3.15 -21.84
N THR A 259 -6.79 2.21 -21.61
CA THR A 259 -6.85 1.23 -20.53
C THR A 259 -5.97 1.71 -19.39
N ILE A 260 -6.51 1.72 -18.17
CA ILE A 260 -5.84 2.17 -16.95
C ILE A 260 -5.67 0.96 -16.02
N VAL A 261 -4.44 0.58 -15.73
CA VAL A 261 -4.14 -0.53 -14.81
C VAL A 261 -4.01 0.02 -13.40
N CYS A 262 -4.89 -0.46 -12.50
CA CYS A 262 -4.96 -0.11 -11.07
C CYS A 262 -4.98 -1.38 -10.21
N ALA A 263 -4.26 -2.43 -10.63
CA ALA A 263 -4.33 -3.75 -10.02
C ALA A 263 -3.37 -3.94 -8.82
N GLY A 264 -2.64 -2.89 -8.43
CA GLY A 264 -1.74 -2.87 -7.28
C GLY A 264 -0.35 -3.44 -7.57
N ALA A 265 0.53 -3.36 -6.56
CA ALA A 265 1.96 -3.64 -6.71
C ALA A 265 2.30 -5.07 -7.16
N PHE A 266 1.38 -6.04 -7.07
CA PHE A 266 1.62 -7.41 -7.52
C PHE A 266 0.96 -7.70 -8.86
N ASP A 267 -0.30 -7.32 -9.03
CA ASP A 267 -1.04 -7.69 -10.24
C ASP A 267 -0.84 -6.73 -11.40
N SER A 268 -0.46 -5.47 -11.16
CA SER A 268 -0.09 -4.55 -12.24
C SER A 268 1.14 -5.03 -13.02
N PRO A 269 2.30 -5.33 -12.39
CA PRO A 269 3.43 -5.90 -13.12
C PRO A 269 3.11 -7.29 -13.68
N ARG A 270 2.36 -8.15 -12.98
CA ARG A 270 1.94 -9.46 -13.49
C ARG A 270 1.15 -9.32 -14.79
N LEU A 271 0.20 -8.41 -14.85
CA LEU A 271 -0.62 -8.17 -16.04
C LEU A 271 0.22 -7.65 -17.20
N LEU A 272 1.13 -6.71 -16.96
CA LEU A 272 2.06 -6.22 -17.98
C LEU A 272 2.92 -7.36 -18.53
N LEU A 273 3.55 -8.16 -17.67
CA LEU A 273 4.38 -9.31 -18.06
C LEU A 273 3.59 -10.33 -18.90
N LEU A 274 2.40 -10.74 -18.45
CA LEU A 274 1.53 -11.67 -19.20
C LEU A 274 1.10 -11.12 -20.55
N SER A 275 1.09 -9.79 -20.71
CA SER A 275 0.73 -9.09 -21.95
C SER A 275 1.93 -8.85 -22.88
N GLY A 276 3.12 -9.34 -22.53
CA GLY A 276 4.34 -9.18 -23.33
C GLY A 276 5.06 -7.84 -23.12
N LEU A 277 4.76 -7.13 -22.03
CA LEU A 277 5.41 -5.88 -21.63
C LEU A 277 6.33 -6.14 -20.44
N GLY A 278 7.64 -6.28 -20.66
CA GLY A 278 8.58 -6.62 -19.60
C GLY A 278 9.94 -7.05 -20.09
N PRO A 279 10.81 -7.57 -19.20
CA PRO A 279 12.16 -8.00 -19.55
C PRO A 279 12.13 -9.10 -20.63
N ARG A 280 12.71 -8.81 -21.81
CA ARG A 280 12.73 -9.72 -22.98
C ARG A 280 13.12 -11.15 -22.61
N LYS A 281 14.23 -11.32 -21.89
CA LYS A 281 14.73 -12.65 -21.52
C LYS A 281 13.73 -13.48 -20.71
N GLN A 282 13.01 -12.84 -19.78
CA GLN A 282 11.98 -13.50 -18.96
C GLN A 282 10.79 -13.92 -19.83
N LEU A 283 10.32 -13.01 -20.71
CA LEU A 283 9.17 -13.26 -21.56
C LEU A 283 9.44 -14.39 -22.55
N GLU A 284 10.60 -14.37 -23.21
CA GLU A 284 11.03 -15.42 -24.16
C GLU A 284 11.17 -16.79 -23.48
N ALA A 285 11.73 -16.83 -22.26
CA ALA A 285 11.85 -18.07 -21.47
C ALA A 285 10.49 -18.72 -21.14
N LEU A 286 9.43 -17.93 -21.07
CA LEU A 286 8.05 -18.38 -20.83
C LEU A 286 7.21 -18.48 -22.10
N SER A 287 7.82 -18.34 -23.29
CA SER A 287 7.12 -18.33 -24.58
C SER A 287 6.03 -17.26 -24.67
N ILE A 288 6.23 -16.10 -24.01
CA ILE A 288 5.34 -14.94 -24.09
C ILE A 288 5.88 -14.03 -25.20
N PRO A 289 5.08 -13.70 -26.25
CA PRO A 289 5.49 -12.79 -27.32
C PRO A 289 5.86 -11.41 -26.77
N VAL A 290 7.09 -10.95 -27.04
CA VAL A 290 7.56 -9.63 -26.59
C VAL A 290 6.89 -8.53 -27.39
N LYS A 291 6.10 -7.68 -26.74
CA LYS A 291 5.47 -6.48 -27.32
C LYS A 291 6.32 -5.24 -27.08
N ALA A 292 6.91 -5.13 -25.87
CA ALA A 292 7.91 -4.11 -25.56
C ALA A 292 8.92 -4.67 -24.55
N ASP A 293 10.19 -4.38 -24.77
CA ASP A 293 11.27 -4.73 -23.85
C ASP A 293 11.35 -3.64 -22.77
N LEU A 294 10.81 -3.95 -21.59
CA LEU A 294 10.71 -3.05 -20.44
C LEU A 294 11.35 -3.71 -19.21
N PRO A 295 12.69 -3.60 -19.07
CA PRO A 295 13.43 -4.34 -18.05
C PRO A 295 13.03 -4.01 -16.61
N GLY A 296 12.41 -2.85 -16.36
CA GLY A 296 11.97 -2.43 -15.02
C GLY A 296 10.67 -3.06 -14.55
N VAL A 297 9.90 -3.73 -15.41
CA VAL A 297 8.62 -4.34 -14.99
C VAL A 297 8.89 -5.51 -14.04
N GLY A 298 8.33 -5.43 -12.85
CA GLY A 298 8.51 -6.39 -11.77
C GLY A 298 9.74 -6.14 -10.90
N GLU A 299 10.68 -5.29 -11.31
CA GLU A 299 11.86 -4.92 -10.53
C GLU A 299 11.55 -3.78 -9.53
N ASN A 300 12.50 -3.42 -8.66
CA ASN A 300 12.36 -2.35 -7.67
C ASN A 300 11.22 -2.58 -6.65
N LEU A 301 10.85 -3.83 -6.39
CA LEU A 301 9.87 -4.14 -5.33
C LEU A 301 10.42 -3.67 -3.98
N MET A 302 9.65 -2.83 -3.32
CA MET A 302 9.96 -2.28 -2.00
C MET A 302 8.82 -2.59 -1.04
N ASP A 303 9.17 -2.68 0.24
CA ASP A 303 8.21 -2.83 1.34
C ASP A 303 8.84 -2.36 2.65
N HIS A 304 8.04 -1.91 3.60
CA HIS A 304 8.50 -1.65 4.96
C HIS A 304 8.72 -2.97 5.70
N ILE A 305 9.98 -3.22 6.05
CA ILE A 305 10.37 -4.38 6.86
C ILE A 305 10.04 -4.08 8.31
N GLU A 306 9.42 -5.01 9.00
CA GLU A 306 9.16 -4.91 10.43
C GLU A 306 9.80 -6.03 11.23
N SER A 307 9.96 -5.80 12.53
CA SER A 307 10.21 -6.81 13.55
C SER A 307 9.10 -6.76 14.59
N VAL A 308 9.12 -7.65 15.56
CA VAL A 308 8.08 -7.76 16.58
C VAL A 308 8.72 -7.80 17.96
N MET A 309 8.13 -7.06 18.91
CA MET A 309 8.44 -7.18 20.33
C MET A 309 7.14 -7.42 21.09
N LEU A 310 7.13 -8.40 21.99
CA LEU A 310 5.94 -8.81 22.74
C LEU A 310 6.19 -8.72 24.23
N TRP A 311 5.32 -8.03 24.96
CA TRP A 311 5.31 -7.99 26.42
C TRP A 311 3.97 -8.46 26.97
N GLU A 312 4.02 -9.44 27.88
CA GLU A 312 2.87 -9.78 28.72
C GLU A 312 2.67 -8.69 29.76
N LEU A 313 1.49 -8.11 29.84
CA LEU A 313 1.12 -7.16 30.87
C LEU A 313 0.54 -7.87 32.11
N LYS A 314 0.58 -7.19 33.27
CA LYS A 314 0.05 -7.70 34.55
C LYS A 314 -1.47 -7.83 34.52
N ASP A 315 -2.12 -6.83 33.92
CA ASP A 315 -3.57 -6.72 33.85
C ASP A 315 -4.08 -6.83 32.40
N PRO A 316 -5.35 -7.19 32.19
CA PRO A 316 -5.98 -7.17 30.88
C PRO A 316 -5.90 -5.80 30.22
N ILE A 317 -5.66 -5.78 28.92
CA ILE A 317 -5.64 -4.56 28.13
C ILE A 317 -7.08 -4.08 27.93
N PRO A 318 -7.39 -2.81 28.25
CA PRO A 318 -8.72 -2.25 28.02
C PRO A 318 -9.11 -2.29 26.53
N PRO A 319 -10.41 -2.45 26.19
CA PRO A 319 -10.86 -2.66 24.82
C PRO A 319 -11.02 -1.37 23.98
N GLN A 320 -10.72 -0.20 24.58
CA GLN A 320 -10.79 1.09 23.88
C GLN A 320 -9.77 1.11 22.75
N SER A 321 -10.23 1.22 21.53
CA SER A 321 -9.39 1.33 20.33
C SER A 321 -10.26 1.59 19.11
N VAL A 322 -9.69 2.17 18.05
CA VAL A 322 -10.27 2.21 16.71
C VAL A 322 -9.97 0.90 15.97
N GLU A 323 -8.69 0.46 15.97
CA GLU A 323 -8.22 -0.70 15.19
C GLU A 323 -7.14 -1.54 15.91
N TYR A 324 -6.92 -1.32 17.19
CA TYR A 324 -5.84 -1.86 18.01
C TYR A 324 -4.43 -1.33 17.69
N SER A 325 -4.23 -0.60 16.60
CA SER A 325 -2.97 0.07 16.25
C SER A 325 -3.22 1.56 16.09
N ASP A 326 -3.50 2.25 17.18
CA ASP A 326 -3.97 3.64 17.20
C ASP A 326 -2.85 4.66 17.44
N LEU A 327 -1.69 4.19 17.88
CA LEU A 327 -0.53 4.96 18.30
C LEU A 327 0.68 4.65 17.44
N ALA A 328 1.45 5.70 17.11
CA ALA A 328 2.79 5.55 16.56
C ALA A 328 3.80 6.41 17.34
N PHE A 329 5.07 6.03 17.27
CA PHE A 329 6.16 6.91 17.63
C PHE A 329 7.32 6.76 16.66
N PHE A 330 8.06 7.84 16.52
CA PHE A 330 9.15 7.98 15.58
C PHE A 330 10.41 8.36 16.33
N LEU A 331 11.51 7.69 15.99
CA LEU A 331 12.82 7.98 16.54
C LEU A 331 13.81 8.27 15.40
N ARG A 332 14.99 8.76 15.78
CA ARG A 332 16.15 8.87 14.92
C ARG A 332 17.33 8.18 15.59
N ARG A 333 18.09 7.44 14.80
CA ARG A 333 19.35 6.85 15.28
C ARG A 333 20.37 7.97 15.55
N GLU A 334 21.19 7.79 16.57
CA GLU A 334 22.21 8.77 16.97
C GLU A 334 23.35 8.89 15.94
N GLU A 335 23.59 7.83 15.15
CA GLU A 335 24.58 7.83 14.07
C GLU A 335 23.91 8.12 12.73
N PRO A 336 23.95 9.38 12.24
CA PRO A 336 23.49 9.67 10.88
C PRO A 336 24.41 8.94 9.89
N ASN A 337 23.82 8.30 8.88
CA ASN A 337 24.63 7.86 7.75
C ASN A 337 25.24 9.08 7.07
N ALA A 338 26.55 9.06 6.87
CA ALA A 338 27.30 10.15 6.24
C ALA A 338 26.78 10.52 4.82
N ASN A 339 25.93 9.68 4.24
CA ASN A 339 25.36 9.83 2.90
C ASN A 339 23.86 10.18 2.89
N ASP A 340 23.22 10.36 4.06
CA ASP A 340 21.79 10.70 4.13
C ASP A 340 21.63 12.23 4.31
N ASP A 341 21.22 12.90 3.22
CA ASP A 341 20.81 14.31 3.19
C ASP A 341 19.41 14.49 3.80
N ASP A 342 19.17 13.85 4.96
CA ASP A 342 17.85 13.81 5.58
C ASP A 342 17.72 14.65 6.87
N GLY A 343 18.77 15.37 7.25
CA GLY A 343 18.74 16.28 8.40
C GLY A 343 18.23 15.62 9.68
N ASP A 344 17.20 16.21 10.30
CA ASP A 344 16.54 15.73 11.53
C ASP A 344 15.33 14.82 11.27
N ILE A 345 15.13 14.32 10.06
CA ILE A 345 13.99 13.48 9.72
C ILE A 345 14.09 12.13 10.43
N MET A 346 12.97 11.63 10.96
CA MET A 346 12.91 10.31 11.60
C MET A 346 13.39 9.20 10.66
N ASP A 347 14.07 8.18 11.19
CA ASP A 347 14.52 7.01 10.45
C ASP A 347 14.12 5.67 11.09
N ALA A 348 13.35 5.71 12.16
CA ALA A 348 12.78 4.57 12.84
C ALA A 348 11.32 4.84 13.22
N MET A 349 10.42 3.95 12.81
CA MET A 349 8.99 4.03 13.11
C MET A 349 8.57 2.82 13.93
N PHE A 350 7.61 3.02 14.82
CA PHE A 350 6.96 1.96 15.57
C PHE A 350 5.46 2.09 15.42
N HIS A 351 4.83 1.06 14.90
CA HIS A 351 3.42 0.82 15.15
C HIS A 351 3.28 0.11 16.49
N VAL A 352 2.14 0.29 17.11
CA VAL A 352 1.87 -0.27 18.42
C VAL A 352 0.54 -1.01 18.34
N PHE A 353 0.50 -2.25 18.84
CA PHE A 353 -0.74 -2.99 18.91
C PHE A 353 -1.12 -3.27 20.37
N SER A 354 -2.29 -2.82 20.77
CA SER A 354 -2.89 -3.11 22.07
C SER A 354 -3.47 -4.53 22.16
N LEU A 355 -2.81 -5.45 21.45
CA LEU A 355 -3.07 -6.90 21.46
C LEU A 355 -1.78 -7.65 21.13
N GLY A 356 -1.78 -8.98 21.33
CA GLY A 356 -0.66 -9.84 20.97
C GLY A 356 -0.62 -10.14 19.47
N PHE A 357 0.31 -9.51 18.75
CA PHE A 357 0.52 -9.74 17.33
C PHE A 357 1.72 -10.70 17.12
N ASP A 358 1.46 -12.00 17.07
CA ASP A 358 2.50 -13.03 17.01
C ASP A 358 2.58 -13.80 15.67
N ALA A 359 1.97 -13.26 14.61
CA ALA A 359 1.91 -13.91 13.30
C ALA A 359 3.29 -14.34 12.75
N ASN A 360 4.34 -13.56 13.03
CA ASN A 360 5.70 -13.85 12.59
C ASN A 360 6.56 -14.56 13.64
N THR A 361 6.12 -14.65 14.89
CA THR A 361 6.91 -15.15 16.01
C THR A 361 6.43 -16.48 16.58
N ALA A 362 5.11 -16.75 16.55
CA ALA A 362 4.50 -17.93 17.15
C ALA A 362 5.09 -19.25 16.63
N ARG A 363 5.34 -19.36 15.32
CA ARG A 363 5.95 -20.55 14.69
C ARG A 363 7.41 -20.81 15.11
N HIS A 364 8.02 -19.83 15.74
CA HIS A 364 9.40 -19.89 16.26
C HIS A 364 9.47 -20.05 17.77
N GLY A 365 8.32 -20.27 18.43
CA GLY A 365 8.24 -20.50 19.86
C GLY A 365 7.83 -19.28 20.70
N TRP A 366 7.77 -18.09 20.11
CA TRP A 366 7.31 -16.87 20.80
C TRP A 366 5.83 -16.63 20.52
N LYS A 367 4.97 -17.30 21.29
CA LYS A 367 3.52 -17.16 21.21
C LYS A 367 3.01 -16.12 22.22
N ALA A 368 2.14 -15.24 21.78
CA ALA A 368 1.56 -14.20 22.61
C ALA A 368 0.53 -14.75 23.61
N PRO A 369 0.69 -14.54 24.94
CA PRO A 369 -0.37 -14.72 25.92
C PRO A 369 -1.53 -13.72 25.71
N ALA A 370 -2.66 -13.95 26.41
CA ALA A 370 -3.88 -13.17 26.24
C ALA A 370 -3.70 -11.66 26.50
N ASN A 371 -2.87 -11.28 27.50
CA ASN A 371 -2.65 -9.89 27.88
C ASN A 371 -1.36 -9.34 27.25
N THR A 372 -1.10 -9.66 25.99
CA THR A 372 0.13 -9.23 25.31
C THR A 372 -0.08 -7.90 24.60
N TYR A 373 0.89 -7.01 24.77
CA TYR A 373 1.04 -5.75 24.08
C TYR A 373 2.22 -5.85 23.12
N SER A 374 2.07 -5.36 21.90
CA SER A 374 3.07 -5.53 20.85
C SER A 374 3.63 -4.19 20.39
N LEU A 375 4.95 -4.09 20.24
CA LEU A 375 5.61 -3.06 19.46
C LEU A 375 6.08 -3.65 18.14
N MET A 376 5.82 -2.94 17.07
CA MET A 376 6.15 -3.32 15.69
C MET A 376 7.15 -2.32 15.12
N PRO A 377 8.45 -2.47 15.48
CA PRO A 377 9.50 -1.64 14.89
C PRO A 377 9.59 -1.90 13.38
N ASN A 378 9.56 -0.85 12.58
CA ASN A 378 9.69 -0.96 11.13
C ASN A 378 10.66 0.08 10.56
N VAL A 379 11.23 -0.26 9.39
CA VAL A 379 12.22 0.56 8.70
C VAL A 379 11.52 1.51 7.72
N PRO A 380 11.43 2.82 8.00
CA PRO A 380 10.71 3.79 7.15
C PRO A 380 11.29 3.92 5.74
N ARG A 381 12.59 3.76 5.59
CA ARG A 381 13.31 3.93 4.33
C ARG A 381 14.18 2.71 4.02
N PRO A 382 13.56 1.54 3.76
CA PRO A 382 14.29 0.31 3.51
C PRO A 382 15.18 0.45 2.27
N ARG A 383 16.39 -0.11 2.33
CA ARG A 383 17.36 -0.13 1.23
C ARG A 383 17.35 -1.43 0.44
N SER A 384 16.83 -2.50 1.02
CA SER A 384 16.60 -3.76 0.31
C SER A 384 15.67 -3.57 -0.88
N ARG A 385 15.99 -4.21 -2.00
CA ARG A 385 15.21 -4.15 -3.24
C ARG A 385 14.95 -5.54 -3.75
N GLY A 386 13.67 -5.84 -3.88
CA GLY A 386 13.18 -7.10 -4.40
C GLY A 386 12.69 -7.02 -5.84
N ARG A 387 12.02 -8.08 -6.25
CA ARG A 387 11.39 -8.18 -7.56
C ARG A 387 10.17 -9.10 -7.53
N LEU A 388 9.33 -8.94 -8.53
CA LEU A 388 8.25 -9.84 -8.87
C LEU A 388 8.50 -10.40 -10.29
N TYR A 389 8.31 -11.70 -10.49
CA TYR A 389 8.52 -12.32 -11.79
C TYR A 389 7.55 -13.47 -12.03
N LEU A 390 7.27 -13.75 -13.30
CA LEU A 390 6.43 -14.90 -13.68
C LEU A 390 7.23 -16.19 -13.61
N THR A 391 6.56 -17.27 -13.25
CA THR A 391 7.07 -18.65 -13.32
C THR A 391 6.33 -19.47 -14.38
N SER A 392 5.27 -18.91 -14.96
CA SER A 392 4.44 -19.54 -16.00
C SER A 392 3.80 -18.45 -16.88
N ASN A 393 3.42 -18.80 -18.11
CA ASN A 393 2.58 -17.97 -18.98
C ASN A 393 1.08 -18.19 -18.76
N ASP A 394 0.71 -19.09 -17.87
CA ASP A 394 -0.68 -19.32 -17.44
C ASP A 394 -1.10 -18.20 -16.49
N PRO A 395 -2.16 -17.41 -16.82
CA PRO A 395 -2.63 -16.30 -15.98
C PRO A 395 -3.21 -16.73 -14.63
N SER A 396 -3.52 -18.01 -14.44
CA SER A 396 -3.99 -18.57 -13.15
C SER A 396 -2.85 -18.80 -12.16
N VAL A 397 -1.60 -18.90 -12.65
CA VAL A 397 -0.41 -19.09 -11.81
C VAL A 397 0.04 -17.78 -11.23
N ARG A 398 0.20 -17.74 -9.90
CA ARG A 398 0.65 -16.55 -9.19
C ARG A 398 2.12 -16.24 -9.52
N PRO A 399 2.49 -14.95 -9.57
CA PRO A 399 3.90 -14.58 -9.72
C PRO A 399 4.71 -14.95 -8.49
N ALA A 400 6.00 -15.16 -8.68
CA ALA A 400 6.95 -15.23 -7.58
C ALA A 400 7.23 -13.81 -7.07
N ILE A 401 7.17 -13.64 -5.73
CA ILE A 401 7.36 -12.36 -5.04
C ILE A 401 8.56 -12.51 -4.13
N ASP A 402 9.67 -11.88 -4.50
CA ASP A 402 10.95 -11.93 -3.80
C ASP A 402 11.32 -10.54 -3.30
N PHE A 403 11.08 -10.26 -2.04
CA PHE A 403 11.38 -8.96 -1.44
C PHE A 403 12.85 -8.74 -1.16
N ARG A 404 13.63 -9.81 -1.00
CA ARG A 404 15.04 -9.77 -0.61
C ARG A 404 15.26 -8.96 0.66
N TYR A 405 14.40 -9.15 1.67
CA TYR A 405 14.53 -8.45 2.94
C TYR A 405 15.91 -8.64 3.57
N LEU A 406 16.43 -7.56 4.18
CA LEU A 406 17.72 -7.54 4.88
C LEU A 406 18.91 -7.94 4.00
N THR A 407 18.87 -7.61 2.70
CA THR A 407 19.95 -7.91 1.74
C THR A 407 20.66 -6.65 1.23
N ASP A 408 20.37 -5.51 1.80
CA ASP A 408 21.05 -4.26 1.48
C ASP A 408 22.55 -4.32 1.85
N GLN A 409 23.39 -3.75 0.98
CA GLN A 409 24.87 -3.87 1.09
C GLN A 409 25.43 -3.34 2.39
N ASP A 410 24.84 -2.26 2.93
CA ASP A 410 25.31 -1.58 4.13
C ASP A 410 24.73 -2.15 5.42
N ASN A 411 23.87 -3.18 5.35
CA ASN A 411 23.08 -3.68 6.47
C ASN A 411 22.29 -2.56 7.20
N TYR A 412 21.88 -1.53 6.46
CA TYR A 412 21.12 -0.40 7.00
C TYR A 412 19.80 -0.85 7.62
N ASP A 413 19.06 -1.70 6.90
CA ASP A 413 17.75 -2.20 7.33
C ASP A 413 17.88 -2.97 8.65
N LEU A 414 18.86 -3.88 8.74
CA LEU A 414 19.11 -4.65 9.96
C LEU A 414 19.58 -3.77 11.12
N ARG A 415 20.51 -2.84 10.88
CA ARG A 415 20.98 -1.91 11.94
C ARG A 415 19.87 -1.04 12.48
N THR A 416 18.93 -0.62 11.62
CA THR A 416 17.75 0.12 12.04
C THR A 416 16.86 -0.73 12.95
N ILE A 417 16.59 -1.99 12.57
CA ILE A 417 15.82 -2.91 13.43
C ILE A 417 16.54 -3.15 14.77
N LEU A 418 17.86 -3.35 14.79
CA LEU A 418 18.62 -3.54 16.04
C LEU A 418 18.50 -2.34 16.97
N PHE A 419 18.64 -1.12 16.43
CA PHE A 419 18.39 0.10 17.18
C PHE A 419 16.99 0.11 17.79
N GLN A 420 16.00 -0.23 16.99
CA GLN A 420 14.59 -0.24 17.41
C GLN A 420 14.30 -1.31 18.47
N LEU A 421 14.85 -2.52 18.37
CA LEU A 421 14.72 -3.55 19.40
C LEU A 421 15.29 -3.09 20.75
N LYS A 422 16.47 -2.43 20.74
CA LYS A 422 17.06 -1.83 21.95
C LYS A 422 16.20 -0.69 22.49
N ALA A 423 15.68 0.17 21.62
CA ALA A 423 14.76 1.25 22.01
C ALA A 423 13.48 0.73 22.65
N GLY A 424 12.89 -0.33 22.11
CA GLY A 424 11.71 -0.99 22.69
C GLY A 424 11.98 -1.52 24.11
N ARG A 425 13.15 -2.12 24.35
CA ARG A 425 13.54 -2.54 25.71
C ARG A 425 13.71 -1.35 26.66
N LYS A 426 14.28 -0.24 26.19
CA LYS A 426 14.38 0.99 26.99
C LYS A 426 12.99 1.49 27.41
N ILE A 427 12.00 1.42 26.53
CA ILE A 427 10.60 1.74 26.84
C ILE A 427 10.08 0.81 27.95
N ALA A 428 10.23 -0.50 27.80
CA ALA A 428 9.76 -1.48 28.79
C ALA A 428 10.46 -1.37 30.16
N GLN A 429 11.59 -0.68 30.23
CA GLN A 429 12.34 -0.40 31.47
C GLN A 429 12.06 1.00 32.04
N THR A 430 11.23 1.81 31.38
CA THR A 430 10.91 3.19 31.80
C THR A 430 9.45 3.28 32.27
N SER A 431 9.22 3.83 33.49
CA SER A 431 7.84 4.10 33.98
C SER A 431 7.23 5.31 33.26
N PRO A 432 5.92 5.30 33.00
CA PRO A 432 4.92 4.41 33.60
C PRO A 432 4.69 3.06 32.89
N PHE A 433 5.15 2.83 31.66
CA PHE A 433 4.90 1.56 30.94
C PHE A 433 5.56 0.35 31.64
N LYS A 434 6.78 0.52 32.17
CA LYS A 434 7.47 -0.51 33.00
C LYS A 434 6.56 -1.09 34.08
N ASP A 435 5.74 -0.26 34.72
CA ASP A 435 4.91 -0.67 35.87
C ASP A 435 3.78 -1.60 35.44
N LEU A 436 3.40 -1.60 34.17
CA LEU A 436 2.41 -2.48 33.56
C LEU A 436 2.99 -3.82 33.11
N VAL A 437 4.28 -3.84 32.74
CA VAL A 437 4.93 -5.03 32.17
C VAL A 437 5.10 -6.11 33.23
N LYS A 438 4.66 -7.34 32.90
CA LYS A 438 4.91 -8.55 33.68
C LYS A 438 6.24 -9.20 33.25
N ARG A 439 6.42 -9.41 31.94
CA ARG A 439 7.64 -9.98 31.36
C ARG A 439 7.73 -9.73 29.86
N GLU A 440 8.95 -9.81 29.32
CA GLU A 440 9.22 -9.88 27.89
C GLU A 440 8.93 -11.30 27.37
N ILE A 441 8.20 -11.41 26.24
CA ILE A 441 7.91 -12.67 25.56
C ILE A 441 8.84 -12.81 24.34
N ALA A 442 8.94 -11.75 23.53
CA ALA A 442 9.77 -11.72 22.32
C ALA A 442 10.49 -10.36 22.23
N PRO A 443 11.78 -10.36 21.89
CA PRO A 443 12.65 -11.51 21.62
C PRO A 443 12.91 -12.45 22.80
N GLY A 444 12.67 -12.03 24.04
CA GLY A 444 12.88 -12.79 25.26
C GLY A 444 14.15 -12.37 26.00
N PRO A 445 14.18 -12.50 27.34
CA PRO A 445 15.28 -12.02 28.17
C PRO A 445 16.59 -12.78 27.95
N GLU A 446 16.56 -13.94 27.30
CA GLU A 446 17.75 -14.73 26.93
C GLU A 446 18.52 -14.17 25.73
N ILE A 447 17.88 -13.33 24.89
CA ILE A 447 18.47 -12.71 23.71
C ILE A 447 19.03 -11.34 24.09
N GLN A 448 20.36 -11.20 24.22
CA GLN A 448 20.97 -9.99 24.77
C GLN A 448 21.97 -9.30 23.83
N THR A 449 22.78 -10.07 23.11
CA THR A 449 23.83 -9.51 22.25
C THR A 449 23.27 -9.00 20.93
N ASP A 450 24.03 -8.16 20.22
CA ASP A 450 23.65 -7.67 18.90
C ASP A 450 23.55 -8.80 17.88
N GLU A 451 24.40 -9.82 18.00
CA GLU A 451 24.38 -11.01 17.15
C GLU A 451 23.10 -11.83 17.38
N GLU A 452 22.70 -12.01 18.62
CA GLU A 452 21.45 -12.72 18.98
C GLU A 452 20.22 -11.94 18.53
N LEU A 453 20.18 -10.62 18.74
CA LEU A 453 19.12 -9.74 18.24
C LEU A 453 19.05 -9.75 16.71
N ALA A 454 20.20 -9.77 16.02
CA ALA A 454 20.25 -9.87 14.57
C ALA A 454 19.72 -11.23 14.08
N ALA A 455 20.07 -12.32 14.76
CA ALA A 455 19.53 -13.65 14.45
C ALA A 455 18.03 -13.72 14.68
N TYR A 456 17.52 -13.12 15.77
CA TYR A 456 16.09 -12.99 16.04
C TYR A 456 15.39 -12.20 14.93
N ALA A 457 15.90 -11.00 14.58
CA ALA A 457 15.31 -10.16 13.54
C ALA A 457 15.25 -10.88 12.18
N ARG A 458 16.35 -11.54 11.78
CA ARG A 458 16.36 -12.33 10.52
C ARG A 458 15.36 -13.47 10.51
N LYS A 459 15.13 -14.09 11.66
CA LYS A 459 14.22 -15.25 11.79
C LYS A 459 12.75 -14.83 11.82
N THR A 460 12.44 -13.65 12.39
CA THR A 460 11.08 -13.21 12.71
C THR A 460 10.61 -11.98 11.94
N HIS A 461 11.46 -11.41 11.06
CA HIS A 461 11.04 -10.24 10.29
C HIS A 461 9.75 -10.51 9.50
N GLY A 462 8.98 -9.48 9.32
CA GLY A 462 7.73 -9.48 8.60
C GLY A 462 7.60 -8.27 7.69
N THR A 463 6.39 -7.99 7.34
CA THR A 463 5.96 -6.91 6.44
C THR A 463 4.94 -6.01 7.14
N VAL A 464 5.02 -4.71 6.89
CA VAL A 464 3.94 -3.76 7.22
C VAL A 464 2.87 -3.75 6.11
N PHE A 465 2.96 -4.65 5.13
CA PHE A 465 2.03 -4.82 4.01
C PHE A 465 1.99 -3.63 3.02
N HIS A 466 3.14 -2.99 2.78
CA HIS A 466 3.30 -1.79 1.95
C HIS A 466 4.02 -2.03 0.61
N PRO A 467 3.79 -3.15 -0.13
CA PRO A 467 4.52 -3.40 -1.38
C PRO A 467 4.25 -2.29 -2.40
N CYS A 468 5.32 -1.83 -3.06
CA CYS A 468 5.25 -0.79 -4.08
C CYS A 468 6.44 -0.86 -5.06
N GLY A 469 6.42 -0.02 -6.10
CA GLY A 469 7.57 0.28 -6.94
C GLY A 469 7.83 -0.64 -8.13
N THR A 470 7.01 -1.65 -8.36
CA THR A 470 7.20 -2.71 -9.37
C THR A 470 6.95 -2.30 -10.83
N VAL A 471 6.45 -1.09 -11.06
CA VAL A 471 6.24 -0.47 -12.39
C VAL A 471 6.61 1.01 -12.27
N LYS A 472 7.83 1.29 -11.77
CA LYS A 472 8.19 2.65 -11.34
C LYS A 472 8.12 3.70 -12.43
N MET A 473 7.61 4.89 -12.10
CA MET A 473 7.74 6.07 -12.93
C MET A 473 9.14 6.68 -12.79
N GLY A 474 9.56 7.44 -13.81
CA GLY A 474 10.85 8.10 -13.79
C GLY A 474 11.19 8.75 -15.13
N ASP A 475 12.47 9.05 -15.32
CA ASP A 475 12.97 9.55 -16.59
C ASP A 475 13.14 8.40 -17.60
N ILE A 476 12.13 8.16 -18.41
CA ILE A 476 12.11 7.06 -19.40
C ILE A 476 13.20 7.19 -20.47
N HIS A 477 13.86 8.33 -20.61
CA HIS A 477 14.93 8.55 -21.59
C HIS A 477 16.31 8.18 -21.05
N ASN A 478 16.54 8.46 -19.76
CA ASN A 478 17.85 8.29 -19.12
C ASN A 478 17.90 7.12 -18.12
N ASP A 479 16.75 6.67 -17.58
CA ASP A 479 16.68 5.49 -16.72
C ASP A 479 16.07 4.31 -17.48
N PRO A 480 16.86 3.28 -17.83
CA PRO A 480 16.35 2.09 -18.50
C PRO A 480 15.36 1.29 -17.66
N MET A 481 15.38 1.47 -16.31
CA MET A 481 14.48 0.80 -15.39
C MET A 481 13.19 1.59 -15.14
N ALA A 482 13.04 2.82 -15.67
CA ALA A 482 11.78 3.53 -15.65
C ALA A 482 10.80 2.92 -16.66
N VAL A 483 9.68 2.44 -16.17
CA VAL A 483 8.60 1.83 -16.98
C VAL A 483 7.61 2.89 -17.44
N LEU A 484 7.37 3.89 -16.60
CA LEU A 484 6.40 4.96 -16.83
C LEU A 484 7.10 6.32 -16.89
N ASP A 485 6.56 7.19 -17.73
CA ASP A 485 6.87 8.62 -17.67
C ASP A 485 6.20 9.30 -16.45
N PRO A 486 6.50 10.57 -16.15
CA PRO A 486 5.85 11.29 -15.05
C PRO A 486 4.33 11.50 -15.23
N GLN A 487 3.76 11.23 -16.41
CA GLN A 487 2.33 11.23 -16.68
C GLN A 487 1.71 9.83 -16.54
N LEU A 488 2.46 8.87 -15.96
CA LEU A 488 2.05 7.50 -15.70
C LEU A 488 1.77 6.67 -16.97
N LYS A 489 2.21 7.15 -18.14
CA LYS A 489 2.10 6.44 -19.43
C LYS A 489 3.22 5.41 -19.58
N VAL A 490 2.88 4.23 -20.07
CA VAL A 490 3.85 3.15 -20.29
C VAL A 490 4.77 3.48 -21.46
N LYS A 491 6.09 3.40 -21.24
CA LYS A 491 7.12 3.69 -22.23
C LYS A 491 6.91 2.93 -23.54
N GLY A 492 6.77 3.65 -24.64
CA GLY A 492 6.64 3.09 -25.98
C GLY A 492 5.27 2.46 -26.31
N ILE A 493 4.32 2.48 -25.40
CA ILE A 493 2.97 1.93 -25.57
C ILE A 493 1.94 3.07 -25.49
N ARG A 494 1.01 3.10 -26.41
CA ARG A 494 -0.10 4.07 -26.43
C ARG A 494 -1.37 3.47 -25.85
N GLY A 495 -2.25 4.31 -25.29
CA GLY A 495 -3.52 3.91 -24.74
C GLY A 495 -3.39 3.08 -23.45
N LEU A 496 -2.29 3.26 -22.69
CA LEU A 496 -2.04 2.54 -21.44
C LEU A 496 -1.37 3.43 -20.38
N ARG A 497 -1.98 3.48 -19.22
CA ARG A 497 -1.39 3.99 -17.97
C ARG A 497 -1.44 2.95 -16.85
N VAL A 498 -0.56 3.12 -15.88
CA VAL A 498 -0.63 2.40 -14.58
C VAL A 498 -0.77 3.44 -13.48
N ILE A 499 -1.76 3.24 -12.60
CA ILE A 499 -2.09 4.21 -11.52
C ILE A 499 -2.39 3.43 -10.24
N ASP A 500 -1.36 3.11 -9.46
CA ASP A 500 -1.45 2.48 -8.13
C ASP A 500 -0.09 2.53 -7.41
N ALA A 501 0.10 1.75 -6.34
CA ALA A 501 1.36 1.73 -5.59
C ALA A 501 2.56 1.21 -6.41
N SER A 502 2.34 0.48 -7.50
CA SER A 502 3.43 -0.04 -8.34
C SER A 502 4.26 1.06 -9.01
N VAL A 503 3.68 2.28 -9.16
CA VAL A 503 4.33 3.38 -9.88
C VAL A 503 5.37 4.13 -9.05
N PHE A 504 5.46 3.89 -7.75
CA PHE A 504 6.35 4.62 -6.85
C PHE A 504 7.81 4.43 -7.26
N PRO A 505 8.59 5.50 -7.52
CA PRO A 505 10.04 5.38 -7.74
C PRO A 505 10.76 4.90 -6.48
N GLN A 506 10.29 5.37 -5.32
CA GLN A 506 10.74 5.01 -3.99
C GLN A 506 9.56 4.94 -3.03
N ILE A 507 9.61 4.01 -2.08
CA ILE A 507 8.62 3.91 -1.01
C ILE A 507 8.62 5.19 -0.16
N THR A 508 7.45 5.65 0.27
CA THR A 508 7.34 6.78 1.22
C THR A 508 7.77 6.34 2.61
N SER A 509 8.33 7.26 3.39
CA SER A 509 8.82 6.97 4.76
C SER A 509 7.73 6.59 5.77
N ILE A 510 6.46 6.62 5.34
CA ILE A 510 5.26 6.36 6.16
C ILE A 510 4.24 5.52 5.38
N ASN A 511 3.15 5.12 6.02
CA ASN A 511 2.08 4.30 5.41
C ASN A 511 1.61 4.89 4.07
N PRO A 512 1.61 4.11 2.97
CA PRO A 512 1.47 4.65 1.60
C PRO A 512 0.04 4.92 1.15
N MET A 513 -1.01 4.52 1.90
CA MET A 513 -2.40 4.57 1.43
C MET A 513 -2.82 5.96 0.94
N ILE A 514 -2.54 7.02 1.69
CA ILE A 514 -2.87 8.41 1.32
C ILE A 514 -2.08 8.86 0.09
N THR A 515 -0.83 8.40 -0.03
CA THR A 515 0.00 8.65 -1.22
C THR A 515 -0.60 7.98 -2.46
N VAL A 516 -1.15 6.76 -2.33
CA VAL A 516 -1.86 6.07 -3.44
C VAL A 516 -3.10 6.85 -3.87
N TYR A 517 -3.89 7.38 -2.94
CA TYR A 517 -5.02 8.25 -3.29
C TYR A 517 -4.56 9.51 -4.04
N ALA A 518 -3.50 10.15 -3.58
CA ALA A 518 -2.97 11.35 -4.25
C ALA A 518 -2.45 11.04 -5.67
N VAL A 519 -1.79 9.89 -5.86
CA VAL A 519 -1.39 9.40 -7.19
C VAL A 519 -2.61 9.16 -8.08
N ALA A 520 -3.67 8.57 -7.54
CA ALA A 520 -4.90 8.31 -8.28
C ALA A 520 -5.65 9.60 -8.67
N GLU A 521 -5.77 10.56 -7.77
CA GLU A 521 -6.35 11.87 -8.05
C GLU A 521 -5.58 12.60 -9.16
N LYS A 522 -4.24 12.64 -9.06
CA LYS A 522 -3.39 13.27 -10.08
C LYS A 522 -3.46 12.55 -11.41
N GLY A 523 -3.44 11.21 -11.39
CA GLY A 523 -3.60 10.40 -12.59
C GLY A 523 -4.93 10.66 -13.30
N ALA A 524 -6.01 10.77 -12.55
CA ALA A 524 -7.32 11.14 -13.09
C ALA A 524 -7.32 12.55 -13.68
N GLU A 525 -6.74 13.55 -12.99
CA GLU A 525 -6.59 14.92 -13.54
C GLU A 525 -5.83 14.92 -14.87
N MET A 526 -4.74 14.13 -14.99
CA MET A 526 -3.96 14.01 -16.21
C MET A 526 -4.77 13.39 -17.37
N ILE A 527 -5.54 12.32 -17.10
CA ILE A 527 -6.39 11.66 -18.11
C ILE A 527 -7.47 12.64 -18.60
N ILE A 528 -8.15 13.33 -17.69
CA ILE A 528 -9.20 14.30 -18.01
C ILE A 528 -8.64 15.43 -18.90
N ALA A 529 -7.45 15.94 -18.57
CA ALA A 529 -6.80 16.99 -19.35
C ALA A 529 -6.44 16.53 -20.78
N ASP A 530 -5.87 15.32 -20.89
CA ASP A 530 -5.51 14.74 -22.19
C ASP A 530 -6.76 14.49 -23.06
N TYR A 531 -7.83 13.94 -22.48
CA TYR A 531 -9.09 13.66 -23.19
C TYR A 531 -9.72 14.94 -23.73
N ARG A 532 -9.85 15.98 -22.89
CA ARG A 532 -10.39 17.27 -23.30
C ARG A 532 -9.57 17.95 -24.39
N THR A 533 -8.25 17.85 -24.32
CA THR A 533 -7.34 18.39 -25.34
C THR A 533 -7.55 17.68 -26.67
N SER A 534 -7.66 16.35 -26.67
CA SER A 534 -7.88 15.54 -27.86
C SER A 534 -9.26 15.80 -28.50
N ALA A 535 -10.32 15.93 -27.70
CA ALA A 535 -11.66 16.25 -28.16
C ALA A 535 -11.75 17.66 -28.81
N ASN A 536 -10.99 18.63 -28.31
CA ASN A 536 -10.91 19.98 -28.89
C ASN A 536 -10.20 19.99 -30.25
N ILE A 537 -9.25 19.08 -30.48
CA ILE A 537 -8.50 18.97 -31.75
C ILE A 537 -9.30 18.18 -32.79
N HIS A 538 -10.10 17.21 -32.36
CA HIS A 538 -10.90 16.32 -33.19
C HIS A 538 -12.35 16.25 -32.72
N PRO A 539 -13.18 17.30 -32.97
CA PRO A 539 -14.54 17.41 -32.45
C PRO A 539 -15.52 16.33 -32.97
N HIS A 540 -15.06 15.36 -33.76
CA HIS A 540 -15.86 14.28 -34.36
C HIS A 540 -15.34 12.86 -34.00
N LEU A 541 -14.42 12.72 -33.04
CA LEU A 541 -14.11 11.44 -32.39
C LEU A 541 -15.04 11.25 -31.19
#